data_ae9c1ed0dd4e2004ac432fc04b88adff
#
_entry.id   ae9c1ed0dd4e2004ac432fc04b88adff
#
_cell.length_a   1.000
_cell.length_b   1.000
_cell.length_c   1.000
_cell.angle_alpha   90.00
_cell.angle_beta   90.00
_cell.angle_gamma   90.00
#
_symmetry.space_group_name_H-M   'P 1'
#
loop_
_entity.id
_entity.type
_entity.pdbx_description
1 polymer ?
#
loop_
_entity_poly.entity_id
_entity_poly.type
_entity_poly.pdbx_seq_one_letter_code
_entity_poly.pdbx_strand_id
1 'polypeptide(L)' 'MAKLFECEIELGSVYPVREAETKEEFIKNLIEEYNEKCFDLFEINEDMIKEVEEV' A
#
# COMPACT_ATOMS: atom_id res chain seq x y z
N MET A 1 -7.49 -5.41 16.80
CA MET A 1 -8.45 -5.51 15.71
C MET A 1 -7.91 -4.87 14.48
N ALA A 2 -8.11 -5.51 13.37
CA ALA A 2 -7.65 -4.95 12.11
C ALA A 2 -8.42 -3.70 11.74
N LYS A 3 -7.75 -2.79 11.09
CA LYS A 3 -8.34 -1.55 10.63
C LYS A 3 -8.17 -1.47 9.13
N LEU A 4 -9.02 -0.70 8.49
CA LEU A 4 -8.86 -0.46 7.07
C LEU A 4 -8.04 0.80 6.85
N PHE A 5 -7.07 0.68 5.98
CA PHE A 5 -6.23 1.83 5.61
C PHE A 5 -6.29 2.05 4.10
N GLU A 6 -6.14 3.27 3.71
CA GLU A 6 -6.13 3.66 2.32
C GLU A 6 -4.92 4.55 2.07
N CYS A 7 -4.37 4.49 0.90
CA CYS A 7 -3.29 5.39 0.54
C CYS A 7 -3.33 5.68 -0.95
N GLU A 8 -2.46 6.58 -1.38
CA GLU A 8 -2.27 6.86 -2.78
C GLU A 8 -0.89 6.37 -3.19
N ILE A 9 -0.81 5.62 -4.27
CA ILE A 9 0.48 5.20 -4.81
C ILE A 9 0.81 6.10 -5.99
N GLU A 10 2.00 6.64 -5.99
CA GLU A 10 2.45 7.56 -7.00
C GLU A 10 2.80 6.85 -8.30
N LEU A 11 1.86 6.11 -8.84
CA LEU A 11 2.06 5.41 -10.08
C LEU A 11 0.79 5.46 -10.89
N GLY A 12 0.21 6.62 -11.01
CA GLY A 12 -0.96 6.72 -11.85
C GLY A 12 -2.29 6.58 -11.13
N SER A 13 -2.43 7.23 -10.01
CA SER A 13 -3.72 7.31 -9.31
C SER A 13 -4.29 5.99 -8.84
N VAL A 14 -3.47 5.21 -8.17
CA VAL A 14 -3.92 3.96 -7.58
C VAL A 14 -4.21 4.22 -6.10
N TYR A 15 -5.37 3.79 -5.65
CA TYR A 15 -5.79 4.03 -4.27
C TYR A 15 -6.18 2.71 -3.59
N PRO A 16 -5.21 1.89 -3.20
CA PRO A 16 -5.53 0.62 -2.56
C PRO A 16 -6.07 0.77 -1.15
N VAL A 17 -6.97 -0.10 -0.79
CA VAL A 17 -7.52 -0.18 0.56
C VAL A 17 -7.25 -1.58 1.08
N ARG A 18 -6.63 -1.70 2.23
CA ARG A 18 -6.30 -3.01 2.81
C ARG A 18 -6.45 -2.98 4.31
N GLU A 19 -6.65 -4.14 4.90
CA GLU A 19 -6.71 -4.27 6.35
C GLU A 19 -5.32 -4.46 6.93
N ALA A 20 -5.07 -3.84 8.06
CA ALA A 20 -3.84 -4.04 8.83
C ALA A 20 -4.07 -3.52 10.24
N GLU A 21 -3.20 -3.86 11.14
CA GLU A 21 -3.31 -3.39 12.51
C GLU A 21 -2.70 -2.02 12.72
N THR A 22 -1.68 -1.70 11.95
CA THR A 22 -1.02 -0.40 12.02
C THR A 22 -0.73 0.10 10.63
N LYS A 23 -0.41 1.37 10.52
CA LYS A 23 -0.03 1.96 9.24
C LYS A 23 1.24 1.31 8.70
N GLU A 24 2.19 1.05 9.57
CA GLU A 24 3.45 0.44 9.17
C GLU A 24 3.22 -0.95 8.59
N GLU A 25 2.36 -1.71 9.22
CA GLU A 25 2.01 -3.03 8.72
C GLU A 25 1.30 -2.95 7.39
N PHE A 26 0.40 -1.99 7.25
CA PHE A 26 -0.30 -1.75 6.00
C PHE A 26 0.68 -1.48 4.86
N ILE A 27 1.61 -0.57 5.09
CA ILE A 27 2.60 -0.20 4.09
C ILE A 27 3.46 -1.40 3.70
N LYS A 28 3.93 -2.13 4.69
CA LYS A 28 4.76 -3.30 4.45
C LYS A 28 4.02 -4.35 3.64
N ASN A 29 2.80 -4.65 4.04
CA ASN A 29 2.00 -5.65 3.36
C ASN A 29 1.67 -5.25 1.93
N LEU A 30 1.41 -3.98 1.73
CA LEU A 30 1.11 -3.47 0.42
C LEU A 30 2.30 -3.58 -0.54
N ILE A 31 3.47 -3.24 -0.05
CA ILE A 31 4.69 -3.35 -0.82
C ILE A 31 4.94 -4.81 -1.21
N GLU A 32 4.81 -5.71 -0.26
CA GLU A 32 5.00 -7.13 -0.52
C GLU A 32 4.01 -7.64 -1.54
N GLU A 33 2.76 -7.27 -1.41
CA GLU A 33 1.72 -7.71 -2.31
C GLU A 33 1.99 -7.25 -3.74
N TYR A 34 2.33 -5.99 -3.90
CA TYR A 34 2.54 -5.44 -5.23
C TYR A 34 3.81 -5.98 -5.90
N ASN A 35 4.85 -6.16 -5.14
CA ASN A 35 6.09 -6.67 -5.70
C ASN A 35 6.03 -8.16 -5.99
N GLU A 36 5.23 -8.89 -5.23
CA GLU A 36 5.10 -10.30 -5.42
C GLU A 36 4.15 -10.70 -6.53
N LYS A 37 3.09 -9.94 -6.70
CA LYS A 37 2.05 -10.29 -7.67
C LYS A 37 2.27 -9.73 -9.03
N CYS A 38 3.45 -9.50 -9.42
CA CYS A 38 3.59 -9.31 -10.68
C CYS A 38 3.46 -8.26 -11.44
N PHE A 39 3.51 -7.39 -10.87
CA PHE A 39 3.54 -6.28 -11.70
C PHE A 39 4.95 -6.13 -12.14
N ASP A 40 5.34 -6.92 -13.08
CA ASP A 40 6.69 -6.96 -13.59
C ASP A 40 7.21 -5.65 -14.09
N LEU A 41 6.33 -4.70 -14.25
CA LEU A 41 6.73 -3.45 -14.87
C LEU A 41 7.38 -2.49 -13.90
N PHE A 42 7.14 -2.65 -12.62
CA PHE A 42 7.75 -1.77 -11.63
C PHE A 42 7.58 -2.33 -10.25
N GLU A 43 8.46 -1.91 -9.38
CA GLU A 43 8.38 -2.23 -7.97
C GLU A 43 7.96 -0.97 -7.24
N ILE A 44 7.17 -1.10 -6.20
CA ILE A 44 6.84 0.05 -5.39
C ILE A 44 7.69 0.02 -4.13
N ASN A 45 7.88 1.18 -3.54
CA ASN A 45 8.61 1.28 -2.29
C ASN A 45 7.89 2.28 -1.38
N GLU A 46 8.38 2.42 -0.18
CA GLU A 46 7.75 3.25 0.81
C GLU A 46 7.60 4.70 0.38
N ASP A 47 8.55 5.21 -0.36
CA ASP A 47 8.50 6.61 -0.81
C ASP A 47 7.38 6.88 -1.79
N MET A 48 6.87 5.85 -2.43
CA MET A 48 5.80 5.99 -3.41
C MET A 48 4.41 5.94 -2.78
N ILE A 49 4.33 5.54 -1.53
CA ILE A 49 3.07 5.44 -0.82
C ILE A 49 2.82 6.73 -0.04
N LYS A 50 1.77 7.44 -0.40
CA LYS A 50 1.47 8.75 0.18
C LYS A 50 0.08 8.80 0.76
N GLU A 51 -0.14 9.76 1.62
CA GLU A 51 -1.45 10.03 2.19
C GLU A 51 -2.12 8.80 2.79
N VAL A 52 -1.36 8.07 3.60
CA VAL A 52 -1.91 6.90 4.28
C VAL A 52 -2.89 7.34 5.35
N GLU A 53 -4.10 6.85 5.25
CA GLU A 53 -5.14 7.22 6.20
C GLU A 53 -5.94 6.00 6.61
N GLU A 54 -6.47 6.06 7.79
CA GLU A 54 -7.39 5.03 8.28
C GLU A 54 -8.79 5.37 7.77
N VAL A 55 -9.43 4.40 7.18
CA VAL A 55 -10.76 4.58 6.62
C VAL A 55 -11.84 4.38 7.68
#